data_6cd8bfdfff1963555a538ea9f82fe545
#
_entry.id   6cd8bfdfff1963555a538ea9f82fe545
#
_cell.length_a   1.000
_cell.length_b   1.000
_cell.length_c   1.000
_cell.angle_alpha   90.00
_cell.angle_beta   90.00
_cell.angle_gamma   90.00
#
_symmetry.space_group_name_H-M   'P 1'
#
loop_
_entity.id
_entity.type
_entity.pdbx_description
1 polymer ?
#
loop_
_entity_poly.entity_id
_entity_poly.type
_entity_poly.pdbx_seq_one_letter_code
_entity_poly.pdbx_strand_id
1 'polypeptide(L)'
;MASILSRPIKIGRMELKNRMVMAPMGVTVGNLSPTSVAYFAARAEGGAAMVFCNIRASLAFESGEHSIYLNDETEPLFRALAERCHAHDCRLAAQIQPGDGRIGG
;
A
#
# COMPACT_ATOMS: atom_id res chain seq x y z
N MET A 1 -3.39 28.57 11.48
CA MET A 1 -4.60 28.12 10.80
C MET A 1 -4.34 26.77 10.11
N ALA A 2 -5.18 25.80 10.34
CA ALA A 2 -5.01 24.49 9.76
C ALA A 2 -5.27 24.52 8.26
N SER A 3 -4.38 23.90 7.49
CA SER A 3 -4.58 23.70 6.06
C SER A 3 -5.77 22.79 5.81
N ILE A 4 -6.42 22.94 4.64
CA ILE A 4 -7.49 22.02 4.25
C ILE A 4 -6.98 20.59 4.16
N LEU A 5 -5.68 20.40 3.87
CA LEU A 5 -5.06 19.07 3.79
C LEU A 5 -5.08 18.35 5.13
N SER A 6 -5.07 19.07 6.24
CA SER A 6 -5.09 18.48 7.57
C SER A 6 -6.48 18.18 8.10
N ARG A 7 -7.52 18.53 7.36
CA ARG A 7 -8.90 18.30 7.77
C ARG A 7 -9.33 16.87 7.48
N PRO A 8 -10.09 16.24 8.40
CA PRO A 8 -10.65 14.92 8.13
C PRO A 8 -11.59 14.94 6.92
N ILE A 9 -11.74 13.78 6.30
CA ILE A 9 -12.67 13.59 5.19
C ILE A 9 -13.27 12.19 5.28
N LYS A 10 -14.52 12.09 4.89
CA LYS A 10 -15.23 10.82 4.78
C LYS A 10 -15.32 10.40 3.33
N ILE A 11 -14.97 9.15 3.05
CA ILE A 11 -15.15 8.53 1.75
C ILE A 11 -16.05 7.33 1.96
N GLY A 12 -17.34 7.48 1.59
CA GLY A 12 -18.32 6.48 1.96
C GLY A 12 -18.42 6.39 3.48
N ARG A 13 -18.19 5.20 4.01
CA ARG A 13 -18.17 4.96 5.46
C ARG A 13 -16.79 5.10 6.08
N MET A 14 -15.76 5.25 5.23
CA MET A 14 -14.39 5.33 5.71
C MET A 14 -14.05 6.76 6.05
N GLU A 15 -13.57 6.97 7.27
CA GLU A 15 -13.12 8.27 7.72
C GLU A 15 -11.61 8.34 7.69
N LEU A 16 -11.07 9.37 7.06
CA LEU A 16 -9.66 9.65 7.02
C LEU A 16 -9.33 10.84 7.90
N LYS A 17 -8.25 10.75 8.66
CA LYS A 17 -7.85 11.81 9.60
C LYS A 17 -7.40 13.08 8.90
N ASN A 18 -6.97 12.99 7.66
CA ASN A 18 -6.58 14.12 6.83
C ASN A 18 -6.76 13.74 5.35
N ARG A 19 -6.31 14.61 4.45
CA ARG A 19 -6.49 14.43 3.01
C ARG A 19 -5.20 14.08 2.28
N MET A 20 -4.20 13.57 3.01
CA MET A 20 -2.95 13.15 2.43
C MET A 20 -2.94 11.64 2.24
N VAL A 21 -2.75 11.21 1.02
CA VAL A 21 -2.79 9.80 0.62
C VAL A 21 -1.55 9.49 -0.22
N MET A 22 -0.88 8.39 0.11
CA MET A 22 0.18 7.88 -0.76
C MET A 22 -0.46 7.12 -1.91
N ALA A 23 -0.33 7.65 -3.13
CA ALA A 23 -0.86 7.01 -4.32
C ALA A 23 -0.16 5.69 -4.61
N PRO A 24 -0.82 4.74 -5.28
CA PRO A 24 -0.16 3.51 -5.68
C PRO A 24 0.88 3.80 -6.74
N MET A 25 2.10 3.30 -6.53
CA MET A 25 3.19 3.45 -7.49
C MET A 25 4.18 2.31 -7.30
N GLY A 26 4.83 1.94 -8.39
CA GLY A 26 5.86 0.91 -8.33
C GLY A 26 7.04 1.40 -7.51
N VAL A 27 7.45 0.61 -6.54
CA VAL A 27 8.61 0.94 -5.71
C VAL A 27 9.71 -0.08 -5.96
N THR A 28 10.94 0.36 -5.86
CA THR A 28 12.11 -0.43 -6.20
C THR A 28 12.72 -1.12 -5.00
N VAL A 29 11.89 -1.55 -4.07
CA VAL A 29 12.34 -2.22 -2.85
C VAL A 29 12.17 -3.73 -2.92
N GLY A 30 11.83 -4.24 -4.08
CA GLY A 30 11.71 -5.67 -4.32
C GLY A 30 10.37 -6.23 -3.88
N ASN A 31 10.31 -7.55 -3.75
CA ASN A 31 9.12 -8.24 -3.27
C ASN A 31 8.79 -7.81 -1.84
N LEU A 32 7.57 -8.05 -1.42
CA LEU A 32 7.16 -7.69 -0.08
C LEU A 32 8.08 -8.38 0.94
N SER A 33 8.67 -7.60 1.78
CA SER A 33 9.71 -8.01 2.74
C SER A 33 9.64 -7.05 3.92
N PRO A 34 10.37 -7.33 5.02
CA PRO A 34 10.44 -6.36 6.10
C PRO A 34 10.88 -4.98 5.65
N THR A 35 11.75 -4.88 4.62
CA THR A 35 12.19 -3.59 4.08
C THR A 35 11.04 -2.84 3.40
N SER A 36 10.24 -3.53 2.59
CA SER A 36 9.12 -2.87 1.91
C SER A 36 8.00 -2.55 2.90
N VAL A 37 7.78 -3.37 3.92
CA VAL A 37 6.83 -3.05 4.98
C VAL A 37 7.25 -1.75 5.67
N ALA A 38 8.53 -1.62 6.01
CA ALA A 38 9.05 -0.41 6.63
C ALA A 38 8.90 0.80 5.70
N TYR A 39 9.13 0.61 4.40
CA TYR A 39 8.98 1.68 3.42
C TYR A 39 7.56 2.24 3.40
N PHE A 40 6.57 1.36 3.29
CA PHE A 40 5.17 1.79 3.27
C PHE A 40 4.74 2.36 4.63
N ALA A 41 5.14 1.70 5.71
CA ALA A 41 4.78 2.14 7.06
C ALA A 41 5.36 3.51 7.41
N ALA A 42 6.51 3.87 6.83
CA ALA A 42 7.10 5.18 7.06
C ALA A 42 6.17 6.31 6.63
N ARG A 43 5.35 6.10 5.59
CA ARG A 43 4.38 7.09 5.14
C ARG A 43 3.26 7.26 6.15
N ALA A 44 2.81 6.16 6.75
CA ALA A 44 1.82 6.21 7.83
C ALA A 44 2.37 6.93 9.05
N GLU A 45 3.61 6.61 9.43
CA GLU A 45 4.29 7.26 10.55
C GLU A 45 4.50 8.75 10.29
N GLY A 46 4.69 9.12 9.02
CA GLY A 46 4.86 10.51 8.61
C GLY A 46 3.57 11.32 8.54
N GLY A 47 2.43 10.69 8.76
CA GLY A 47 1.17 11.42 8.85
C GLY A 47 0.16 11.18 7.75
N ALA A 48 0.44 10.34 6.77
CA ALA A 48 -0.54 10.02 5.73
C ALA A 48 -1.77 9.35 6.33
N ALA A 49 -2.95 9.69 5.81
CA ALA A 49 -4.20 9.09 6.28
C ALA A 49 -4.49 7.76 5.59
N MET A 50 -3.91 7.52 4.44
CA MET A 50 -4.07 6.28 3.69
C MET A 50 -2.80 6.03 2.88
N VAL A 51 -2.43 4.77 2.79
CA VAL A 51 -1.30 4.31 1.97
C VAL A 51 -1.81 3.23 1.03
N PHE A 52 -1.49 3.34 -0.25
CA PHE A 52 -1.76 2.30 -1.23
C PHE A 52 -0.49 1.49 -1.46
N CYS A 53 -0.61 0.19 -1.42
CA CYS A 53 0.46 -0.69 -1.90
C CYS A 53 0.02 -1.39 -3.18
N ASN A 54 0.98 -1.82 -3.98
CA ASN A 54 0.71 -2.54 -5.22
C ASN A 54 0.81 -4.03 -4.97
N ILE A 55 -0.13 -4.78 -5.50
CA ILE A 55 -0.15 -6.23 -5.37
C ILE A 55 -0.34 -6.85 -6.75
N ARG A 56 0.46 -7.84 -7.07
CA ARG A 56 0.26 -8.69 -8.23
C ARG A 56 -0.63 -9.86 -7.85
N ALA A 57 -1.65 -10.08 -8.65
CA ALA A 57 -2.60 -11.16 -8.39
C ALA A 57 -2.17 -12.49 -9.01
N SER A 58 -1.23 -12.48 -9.93
CA SER A 58 -0.86 -13.69 -10.67
C SER A 58 0.64 -13.75 -10.93
N LEU A 59 1.20 -14.93 -10.81
CA LEU A 59 2.57 -15.22 -11.18
C LEU A 59 2.74 -15.51 -12.67
N ALA A 60 1.63 -15.57 -13.42
CA ALA A 60 1.68 -15.89 -14.85
C ALA A 60 2.44 -14.85 -15.68
N PHE A 61 2.54 -13.64 -15.16
CA PHE A 61 3.22 -12.54 -15.83
C PHE A 61 4.28 -11.98 -14.89
N GLU A 62 5.39 -12.68 -14.81
CA GLU A 62 6.50 -12.21 -13.98
C GLU A 62 7.05 -10.92 -14.54
N SER A 63 7.09 -9.91 -13.69
CA SER A 63 7.67 -8.63 -14.06
C SER A 63 8.97 -8.38 -13.29
N GLY A 64 9.59 -9.44 -12.82
CA GLY A 64 10.87 -9.39 -12.17
C GLY A 64 10.78 -9.25 -10.66
N GLU A 65 11.91 -8.94 -10.08
CA GLU A 65 12.12 -8.97 -8.62
C GLU A 65 11.43 -7.85 -7.85
N HIS A 66 10.84 -6.88 -8.55
CA HIS A 66 10.18 -5.76 -7.89
C HIS A 66 8.67 -5.97 -7.74
N SER A 67 8.18 -7.14 -8.12
CA SER A 67 6.76 -7.43 -8.03
C SER A 67 6.39 -7.92 -6.63
N ILE A 68 5.30 -7.40 -6.13
CA ILE A 68 4.76 -7.81 -4.83
C ILE A 68 3.57 -8.72 -5.08
N TYR A 69 3.72 -9.98 -4.72
CA TYR A 69 2.67 -10.98 -4.91
C TYR A 69 1.94 -11.25 -3.59
N LEU A 70 0.65 -11.49 -3.70
CA LEU A 70 -0.14 -11.94 -2.56
C LEU A 70 -0.15 -13.47 -2.54
N ASN A 71 0.42 -14.06 -1.53
CA ASN A 71 0.46 -15.50 -1.33
C ASN A 71 0.64 -15.81 0.16
N ASP A 72 0.73 -17.10 0.47
CA ASP A 72 0.84 -17.52 1.87
C ASP A 72 2.13 -17.03 2.54
N GLU A 73 3.19 -16.85 1.76
CA GLU A 73 4.46 -16.35 2.30
C GLU A 73 4.41 -14.86 2.61
N THR A 74 3.66 -14.09 1.82
CA THR A 74 3.60 -12.64 2.00
C THR A 74 2.43 -12.19 2.87
N GLU A 75 1.45 -13.05 3.13
CA GLU A 75 0.29 -12.68 3.94
C GLU A 75 0.69 -12.13 5.31
N PRO A 76 1.61 -12.75 6.07
CA PRO A 76 2.02 -12.20 7.35
C PRO A 76 2.63 -10.79 7.23
N LEU A 77 3.30 -10.51 6.10
CA LEU A 77 3.89 -9.19 5.88
C LEU A 77 2.82 -8.13 5.60
N PHE A 78 1.77 -8.50 4.84
CA PHE A 78 0.64 -7.60 4.63
C PHE A 78 -0.09 -7.31 5.94
N ARG A 79 -0.23 -8.33 6.78
CA ARG A 79 -0.83 -8.16 8.09
C ARG A 79 -0.01 -7.22 8.97
N ALA A 80 1.30 -7.43 9.00
CA ALA A 80 2.19 -6.54 9.75
C ALA A 80 2.12 -5.11 9.23
N LEU A 81 2.06 -4.93 7.92
CA LEU A 81 1.93 -3.60 7.33
C LEU A 81 0.62 -2.94 7.75
N ALA A 82 -0.49 -3.68 7.71
CA ALA A 82 -1.78 -3.15 8.12
C ALA A 82 -1.76 -2.72 9.59
N GLU A 83 -1.18 -3.55 10.44
CA GLU A 83 -1.08 -3.23 11.87
C GLU A 83 -0.26 -1.97 12.12
N ARG A 84 0.85 -1.81 11.40
CA ARG A 84 1.69 -0.62 11.53
C ARG A 84 0.99 0.63 11.02
N CYS A 85 0.27 0.53 9.92
CA CYS A 85 -0.52 1.65 9.40
C CYS A 85 -1.63 2.03 10.40
N HIS A 86 -2.37 1.03 10.87
CA HIS A 86 -3.48 1.28 11.79
C HIS A 86 -3.02 1.90 13.12
N ALA A 87 -1.80 1.57 13.56
CA ALA A 87 -1.24 2.16 14.77
C ALA A 87 -1.08 3.68 14.66
N HIS A 88 -1.03 4.23 13.46
CA HIS A 88 -0.92 5.66 13.19
C HIS A 88 -2.20 6.25 12.60
N ASP A 89 -3.33 5.58 12.78
CA ASP A 89 -4.61 5.98 12.21
C ASP A 89 -4.51 6.20 10.70
N CYS A 90 -3.82 5.29 10.03
CA CYS A 90 -3.62 5.28 8.59
C CYS A 90 -4.32 4.06 8.01
N ARG A 91 -5.13 4.26 6.97
CA ARG A 91 -5.78 3.16 6.27
C ARG A 91 -4.82 2.54 5.26
N LEU A 92 -4.90 1.26 5.08
CA LEU A 92 -4.11 0.56 4.07
C LEU A 92 -5.04 0.11 2.96
N ALA A 93 -4.68 0.44 1.73
CA ALA A 93 -5.40 0.00 0.54
C ALA A 93 -4.43 -0.68 -0.40
N ALA A 94 -4.95 -1.47 -1.32
CA ALA A 94 -4.13 -2.18 -2.28
C ALA A 94 -4.65 -1.96 -3.69
N GLN A 95 -3.73 -1.69 -4.61
CA GLN A 95 -4.04 -1.70 -6.03
C GLN A 95 -3.65 -3.07 -6.57
N ILE A 96 -4.64 -3.83 -6.99
CA ILE A 96 -4.43 -5.19 -7.48
C ILE A 96 -4.24 -5.16 -8.98
N GLN A 97 -3.13 -5.71 -9.44
CA GLN A 97 -2.79 -5.79 -10.86
C GLN A 97 -2.78 -7.24 -11.29
N PRO A 98 -3.59 -7.61 -12.29
CA PRO A 98 -3.56 -8.99 -12.83
C PRO A 98 -2.35 -9.25 -13.71
N GLY A 99 -1.54 -8.27 -13.95
CA GLY A 99 -0.39 -8.28 -14.87
C GLY A 99 -0.26 -6.92 -15.49
N ASP A 100 0.46 -6.79 -16.58
CA ASP A 100 0.64 -5.51 -17.25
C ASP A 100 -0.47 -5.21 -18.28
N GLY A 101 -1.58 -5.94 -18.19
CA GLY A 101 -2.66 -5.81 -19.16
C GLY A 101 -2.37 -6.47 -20.49
N ARG A 102 -1.27 -7.22 -20.57
CA ARG A 102 -0.87 -7.96 -21.78
C ARG A 102 -0.98 -9.44 -21.53
N ILE A 103 -1.40 -10.16 -22.56
CA ILE A 103 -1.45 -11.62 -22.53
C ILE A 103 -0.30 -12.11 -23.38
N GLY A 104 0.54 -12.98 -22.80
CA GLY A 104 1.65 -13.58 -23.51
C GLY A 104 2.83 -12.66 -23.76
N GLY A 105 2.98 -11.70 -22.91
CA GLY A 105 4.18 -10.90 -22.78
C GLY A 105 4.76 -10.17 -23.95
#